data_16b2475abd0299cd98053eb996e21704
#
_entry.id   16b2475abd0299cd98053eb996e21704
#
_cell.length_a   1.000
_cell.length_b   1.000
_cell.length_c   1.000
_cell.angle_alpha   90.00
_cell.angle_beta   90.00
_cell.angle_gamma   90.00
#
_symmetry.space_group_name_H-M   'P 1'
#
loop_
_entity.id
_entity.type
_entity.pdbx_description
1 polymer ?
#
loop_
_entity_poly.entity_id
_entity_poly.type
_entity_poly.pdbx_seq_one_letter_code
_entity_poly.pdbx_strand_id
1 'polypeptide(L)'
;WWEQWKTLLGNTASVKKPYNIIAEMYVLEYLIRNGKKAVWTSLNLGSNDIETEEESYEVKSTIKRYGATVTVSGQYQLYSTKKLYLVFCRLEKSVTGVSINDMKNKLIETGYCEDLLEQQLGSLGYEFGMSIRNEKYKIIEKRKYLVDQYFPQITPLAFKGDKIPNNIIQITYTIDLDGLEYTSF
;
A
#
# COMPACT_ATOMS: atom_id res chain seq x y z
N TRP A 1 -12.25 16.28 17.07
CA TRP A 1 -10.81 16.53 17.29
C TRP A 1 -10.10 15.26 17.82
N TRP A 2 -10.61 14.63 18.89
CA TRP A 2 -10.01 13.41 19.49
C TRP A 2 -10.12 12.17 18.57
N GLU A 3 -11.23 12.02 17.85
CA GLU A 3 -11.40 10.93 16.86
C GLU A 3 -10.45 11.08 15.66
N GLN A 4 -10.17 12.31 15.22
CA GLN A 4 -9.17 12.60 14.21
C GLN A 4 -7.75 12.23 14.68
N TRP A 5 -7.41 12.53 15.94
CA TRP A 5 -6.13 12.15 16.53
C TRP A 5 -5.95 10.64 16.69
N LYS A 6 -7.02 9.91 17.05
CA LYS A 6 -6.98 8.44 17.09
C LYS A 6 -6.71 7.84 15.71
N THR A 7 -7.32 8.39 14.66
CA THR A 7 -7.07 7.96 13.28
C THR A 7 -5.63 8.27 12.87
N LEU A 8 -5.12 9.44 13.24
CA LEU A 8 -3.73 9.86 13.03
C LEU A 8 -2.73 8.92 13.71
N LEU A 9 -2.94 8.60 14.99
CA LEU A 9 -2.05 7.74 15.78
C LEU A 9 -2.15 6.27 15.37
N GLY A 10 -3.32 5.81 14.94
CA GLY A 10 -3.53 4.46 14.45
C GLY A 10 -2.89 4.16 13.08
N ASN A 11 -2.54 5.21 12.33
CA ASN A 11 -1.88 5.14 11.04
C ASN A 11 -0.47 5.76 11.07
N THR A 12 0.31 5.50 12.12
CA THR A 12 1.72 5.90 12.12
C THR A 12 2.40 5.26 10.91
N ALA A 13 2.63 6.08 9.89
CA ALA A 13 3.31 5.66 8.68
C ALA A 13 4.72 5.20 9.07
N SER A 14 4.96 3.89 9.00
CA SER A 14 6.32 3.39 9.04
C SER A 14 7.08 4.01 7.87
N VAL A 15 8.33 4.44 8.11
CA VAL A 15 9.17 5.00 7.03
C VAL A 15 9.24 4.00 5.89
N LYS A 16 8.61 4.32 4.76
CA LYS A 16 8.58 3.45 3.59
C LYS A 16 9.98 3.32 3.00
N LYS A 17 10.38 2.11 2.68
CA LYS A 17 11.65 1.81 2.00
C LYS A 17 11.48 1.93 0.49
N PRO A 18 12.56 2.07 -0.32
CA PRO A 18 12.46 2.19 -1.77
C PRO A 18 11.61 1.10 -2.42
N TYR A 19 11.75 -0.15 -1.98
CA TYR A 19 10.97 -1.27 -2.52
C TYR A 19 9.46 -1.18 -2.19
N ASN A 20 9.08 -0.55 -1.07
CA ASN A 20 7.66 -0.29 -0.76
C ASN A 20 7.09 0.71 -1.76
N ILE A 21 7.80 1.82 -2.00
CA ILE A 21 7.42 2.86 -2.97
C ILE A 21 7.31 2.27 -4.39
N ILE A 22 8.31 1.48 -4.81
CA ILE A 22 8.30 0.82 -6.12
C ILE A 22 7.08 -0.11 -6.26
N ALA A 23 6.74 -0.87 -5.23
CA ALA A 23 5.57 -1.75 -5.26
C ALA A 23 4.26 -0.96 -5.42
N GLU A 24 4.07 0.11 -4.67
CA GLU A 24 2.89 0.97 -4.79
C GLU A 24 2.80 1.63 -6.16
N MET A 25 3.91 2.22 -6.65
CA MET A 25 3.96 2.84 -7.98
C MET A 25 3.70 1.81 -9.10
N TYR A 26 4.16 0.58 -8.94
CA TYR A 26 3.89 -0.51 -9.88
C TYR A 26 2.39 -0.85 -9.92
N VAL A 27 1.74 -0.97 -8.76
CA VAL A 27 0.30 -1.24 -8.69
C VAL A 27 -0.50 -0.07 -9.30
N LEU A 28 -0.13 1.16 -8.99
CA LEU A 28 -0.74 2.37 -9.56
C LEU A 28 -0.63 2.39 -11.09
N GLU A 29 0.57 2.17 -11.62
CA GLU A 29 0.83 2.12 -13.06
C GLU A 29 0.03 1.02 -13.75
N TYR A 30 0.00 -0.18 -13.17
CA TYR A 30 -0.79 -1.30 -13.68
C TYR A 30 -2.29 -0.95 -13.76
N LEU A 31 -2.86 -0.35 -12.71
CA LEU A 31 -4.27 0.04 -12.68
C LEU A 31 -4.60 1.06 -13.77
N ILE A 32 -3.75 2.08 -13.93
CA ILE A 32 -3.95 3.12 -14.94
C ILE A 32 -3.84 2.53 -16.35
N ARG A 33 -2.85 1.69 -16.63
CA ARG A 33 -2.73 1.01 -17.93
C ARG A 33 -3.92 0.10 -18.26
N ASN A 34 -4.58 -0.42 -17.25
CA ASN A 34 -5.81 -1.19 -17.41
C ASN A 34 -7.09 -0.33 -17.39
N GLY A 35 -6.96 0.97 -17.63
CA GLY A 35 -8.07 1.90 -17.83
C GLY A 35 -8.75 2.38 -16.56
N LYS A 36 -8.18 2.10 -15.35
CA LYS A 36 -8.75 2.61 -14.10
C LYS A 36 -8.24 4.02 -13.82
N LYS A 37 -9.14 4.89 -13.38
CA LYS A 37 -8.79 6.20 -12.84
C LYS A 37 -8.28 6.02 -11.40
N ALA A 38 -7.02 5.67 -11.27
CA ALA A 38 -6.39 5.42 -9.99
C ALA A 38 -5.56 6.63 -9.51
N VAL A 39 -5.61 6.88 -8.20
CA VAL A 39 -4.87 7.96 -7.53
C VAL A 39 -4.06 7.35 -6.38
N TRP A 40 -2.83 7.80 -6.24
CA TRP A 40 -1.95 7.42 -5.14
C TRP A 40 -2.32 8.24 -3.89
N THR A 41 -2.81 7.57 -2.87
CA THR A 41 -3.39 8.17 -1.66
C THR A 41 -2.61 7.83 -0.39
N SER A 42 -1.46 7.20 -0.53
CA SER A 42 -0.60 6.71 0.55
C SER A 42 -0.23 7.76 1.63
N LEU A 43 -0.35 9.03 1.31
CA LEU A 43 -0.13 10.16 2.23
C LEU A 43 -1.40 10.60 2.97
N ASN A 44 -2.56 10.16 2.51
CA ASN A 44 -3.82 10.57 3.10
C ASN A 44 -4.12 9.71 4.33
N LEU A 45 -4.19 10.35 5.47
CA LEU A 45 -4.51 9.67 6.73
C LEU A 45 -5.89 9.00 6.64
N GLY A 46 -5.94 7.72 6.97
CA GLY A 46 -7.18 6.94 6.97
C GLY A 46 -7.63 6.40 5.62
N SER A 47 -6.85 6.59 4.54
CA SER A 47 -7.08 5.94 3.24
C SER A 47 -6.09 4.81 3.01
N ASN A 48 -6.43 3.93 2.06
CA ASN A 48 -5.52 2.91 1.56
C ASN A 48 -4.46 3.53 0.63
N ASP A 49 -3.49 2.75 0.17
CA ASP A 49 -2.36 3.28 -0.62
C ASP A 49 -2.80 3.81 -1.99
N ILE A 50 -3.80 3.18 -2.64
CA ILE A 50 -4.31 3.59 -3.95
C ILE A 50 -5.83 3.51 -3.95
N GLU A 51 -6.47 4.55 -4.49
CA GLU A 51 -7.90 4.67 -4.62
C GLU A 51 -8.33 4.79 -6.08
N THR A 52 -9.45 4.15 -6.41
CA THR A 52 -10.22 4.36 -7.63
C THR A 52 -11.65 4.81 -7.30
N GLU A 53 -12.52 4.99 -8.29
CA GLU A 53 -13.93 5.33 -8.03
C GLU A 53 -14.64 4.24 -7.20
N GLU A 54 -14.36 2.96 -7.47
CA GLU A 54 -15.10 1.82 -6.90
C GLU A 54 -14.25 0.93 -5.96
N GLU A 55 -12.93 1.03 -6.02
CA GLU A 55 -12.02 0.10 -5.37
C GLU A 55 -10.93 0.83 -4.59
N SER A 56 -10.48 0.20 -3.52
CA SER A 56 -9.32 0.63 -2.71
C SER A 56 -8.27 -0.47 -2.74
N TYR A 57 -7.01 -0.10 -2.66
CA TYR A 57 -5.88 -1.03 -2.68
C TYR A 57 -4.90 -0.71 -1.56
N GLU A 58 -4.65 -1.69 -0.71
CA GLU A 58 -3.57 -1.68 0.28
C GLU A 58 -2.41 -2.50 -0.29
N VAL A 59 -1.23 -1.92 -0.40
CA VAL A 59 -0.06 -2.57 -0.98
C VAL A 59 0.92 -2.95 0.12
N LYS A 60 1.20 -4.23 0.23
CA LYS A 60 2.20 -4.77 1.16
C LYS A 60 3.35 -5.37 0.37
N SER A 61 4.57 -5.05 0.76
CA SER A 61 5.75 -5.52 0.05
C SER A 61 6.84 -5.99 0.98
N THR A 62 7.64 -6.94 0.51
CA THR A 62 8.74 -7.54 1.26
C THR A 62 9.92 -7.86 0.35
N ILE A 63 11.13 -7.84 0.95
CA ILE A 63 12.35 -8.38 0.34
C ILE A 63 12.78 -9.71 0.97
N LYS A 64 12.00 -10.23 1.92
CA LYS A 64 12.25 -11.55 2.50
C LYS A 64 12.09 -12.62 1.43
N ARG A 65 13.01 -13.58 1.39
CA ARG A 65 13.04 -14.63 0.38
C ARG A 65 11.88 -15.62 0.50
N TYR A 66 11.42 -15.87 1.71
CA TYR A 66 10.40 -16.89 2.01
C TYR A 66 9.31 -16.33 2.94
N GLY A 67 8.16 -17.02 2.94
CA GLY A 67 6.97 -16.68 3.70
C GLY A 67 6.22 -15.48 3.11
N ALA A 68 4.93 -15.45 3.23
CA ALA A 68 4.09 -14.35 2.75
C ALA A 68 3.36 -13.69 3.93
N THR A 69 4.12 -13.29 4.96
CA THR A 69 3.56 -12.58 6.11
C THR A 69 3.56 -11.08 5.90
N VAL A 70 2.45 -10.44 6.25
CA VAL A 70 2.29 -8.99 6.18
C VAL A 70 1.87 -8.43 7.52
N THR A 71 2.37 -7.26 7.87
CA THR A 71 1.97 -6.54 9.07
C THR A 71 0.94 -5.47 8.72
N VAL A 72 -0.17 -5.51 9.44
CA VAL A 72 -1.21 -4.48 9.43
C VAL A 72 -1.00 -3.61 10.66
N SER A 73 -0.62 -2.36 10.45
CA SER A 73 -0.21 -1.42 11.52
C SER A 73 -1.30 -0.41 11.87
N GLY A 74 -2.56 -0.79 11.69
CA GLY A 74 -3.69 0.06 12.03
C GLY A 74 -5.00 -0.64 11.72
N GLN A 75 -5.98 -0.44 12.58
CA GLN A 75 -7.31 -1.02 12.46
C GLN A 75 -8.11 -0.55 11.24
N TYR A 76 -7.62 0.46 10.53
CA TYR A 76 -8.28 1.03 9.34
C TYR A 76 -7.58 0.65 8.02
N GLN A 77 -6.40 0.03 8.05
CA GLN A 77 -5.70 -0.37 6.81
C GLN A 77 -6.47 -1.40 5.97
N LEU A 78 -7.18 -2.31 6.64
CA LEU A 78 -8.04 -3.31 5.97
C LEU A 78 -9.54 -2.97 6.14
N TYR A 79 -9.87 -1.67 6.22
CA TYR A 79 -11.23 -1.18 6.29
C TYR A 79 -11.48 -0.16 5.17
N SER A 80 -12.50 -0.39 4.37
CA SER A 80 -12.91 0.52 3.30
C SER A 80 -14.43 0.41 3.10
N THR A 81 -15.05 1.51 2.68
CA THR A 81 -16.44 1.53 2.21
C THR A 81 -16.56 1.06 0.76
N LYS A 82 -15.43 0.94 0.05
CA LYS A 82 -15.32 0.44 -1.32
C LYS A 82 -14.84 -1.01 -1.30
N LYS A 83 -14.87 -1.66 -2.45
CA LYS A 83 -14.26 -2.97 -2.62
C LYS A 83 -12.76 -2.87 -2.38
N LEU A 84 -12.27 -3.56 -1.37
CA LEU A 84 -10.88 -3.48 -0.94
C LEU A 84 -10.09 -4.69 -1.43
N TYR A 85 -8.90 -4.41 -1.93
CA TYR A 85 -7.90 -5.41 -2.27
C TYR A 85 -6.61 -5.19 -1.48
N LEU A 86 -6.03 -6.28 -1.00
CA LEU A 86 -4.64 -6.31 -0.55
C LEU A 86 -3.77 -6.86 -1.67
N VAL A 87 -2.77 -6.09 -2.09
CA VAL A 87 -1.78 -6.52 -3.08
C VAL A 87 -0.46 -6.79 -2.36
N PHE A 88 -0.01 -8.04 -2.41
CA PHE A 88 1.28 -8.44 -1.87
C PHE A 88 2.31 -8.50 -3.00
N CYS A 89 3.45 -7.85 -2.80
CA CYS A 89 4.58 -7.84 -3.72
C CYS A 89 5.84 -8.34 -3.01
N ARG A 90 6.53 -9.30 -3.61
CA ARG A 90 7.89 -9.67 -3.19
C ARG A 90 8.88 -9.11 -4.19
N LEU A 91 9.90 -8.44 -3.67
CA LEU A 91 10.94 -7.84 -4.48
C LEU A 91 12.33 -8.36 -4.06
N GLU A 92 13.26 -8.30 -4.97
CA GLU A 92 14.68 -8.52 -4.69
C GLU A 92 15.51 -7.36 -5.23
N LYS A 93 16.60 -7.00 -4.54
CA LYS A 93 17.55 -6.00 -5.03
C LYS A 93 18.24 -6.55 -6.28
N SER A 94 18.18 -5.83 -7.40
CA SER A 94 18.66 -6.33 -8.68
C SER A 94 19.04 -5.20 -9.63
N VAL A 95 20.19 -5.28 -10.25
CA VAL A 95 20.64 -4.30 -11.26
C VAL A 95 19.73 -4.25 -12.49
N THR A 96 19.01 -5.35 -12.78
CA THR A 96 18.05 -5.45 -13.90
C THR A 96 16.62 -5.07 -13.51
N GLY A 97 16.43 -4.66 -12.24
CA GLY A 97 15.13 -4.21 -11.73
C GLY A 97 14.80 -2.78 -12.14
N VAL A 98 13.75 -2.26 -11.54
CA VAL A 98 13.30 -0.88 -11.69
C VAL A 98 13.60 -0.07 -10.42
N SER A 99 13.86 1.20 -10.59
CA SER A 99 14.03 2.18 -9.52
C SER A 99 12.78 3.06 -9.35
N ILE A 100 12.74 3.90 -8.31
CA ILE A 100 11.70 4.91 -8.15
C ILE A 100 11.67 5.83 -9.39
N ASN A 101 12.84 6.25 -9.90
CA ASN A 101 12.90 7.10 -11.08
C ASN A 101 12.42 6.39 -12.35
N ASP A 102 12.70 5.10 -12.50
CA ASP A 102 12.18 4.31 -13.62
C ASP A 102 10.64 4.20 -13.54
N MET A 103 10.09 3.97 -12.35
CA MET A 103 8.64 3.89 -12.13
C MET A 103 7.96 5.26 -12.32
N LYS A 104 8.61 6.36 -11.90
CA LYS A 104 8.15 7.71 -12.18
C LYS A 104 7.96 7.92 -13.69
N ASN A 105 8.98 7.60 -14.50
CA ASN A 105 8.90 7.76 -15.93
C ASN A 105 7.74 6.95 -16.55
N LYS A 106 7.56 5.70 -16.11
CA LYS A 106 6.45 4.86 -16.56
C LYS A 106 5.08 5.45 -16.22
N LEU A 107 4.93 6.03 -15.03
CA LEU A 107 3.69 6.69 -14.62
C LEU A 107 3.40 7.94 -15.44
N ILE A 108 4.42 8.76 -15.73
CA ILE A 108 4.28 9.93 -16.61
C ILE A 108 3.84 9.50 -18.02
N GLU A 109 4.39 8.41 -18.56
CA GLU A 109 3.95 7.85 -19.84
C GLU A 109 2.47 7.43 -19.85
N THR A 110 1.88 7.10 -18.71
CA THR A 110 0.43 6.82 -18.59
C THR A 110 -0.43 8.09 -18.48
N GLY A 111 0.18 9.27 -18.43
CA GLY A 111 -0.51 10.54 -18.24
C GLY A 111 -0.66 10.95 -16.76
N TYR A 112 -0.02 10.27 -15.83
CA TYR A 112 -0.01 10.71 -14.43
C TYR A 112 0.73 12.04 -14.29
N CYS A 113 0.19 12.97 -13.51
CA CYS A 113 0.76 14.32 -13.37
C CYS A 113 2.13 14.27 -12.69
N GLU A 114 3.17 14.75 -13.38
CA GLU A 114 4.55 14.73 -12.89
C GLU A 114 4.73 15.56 -11.62
N ASP A 115 4.19 16.78 -11.58
CA ASP A 115 4.31 17.68 -10.43
C ASP A 115 3.66 17.07 -9.18
N LEU A 116 2.48 16.46 -9.34
CA LEU A 116 1.81 15.76 -8.26
C LEU A 116 2.64 14.57 -7.76
N LEU A 117 3.21 13.80 -8.68
CA LEU A 117 4.01 12.61 -8.33
C LEU A 117 5.30 13.01 -7.59
N GLU A 118 5.99 14.06 -8.02
CA GLU A 118 7.17 14.59 -7.33
C GLU A 118 6.82 15.15 -5.95
N GLN A 119 5.71 15.85 -5.80
CA GLN A 119 5.22 16.30 -4.50
C GLN A 119 4.92 15.13 -3.56
N GLN A 120 4.28 14.07 -4.08
CA GLN A 120 3.97 12.86 -3.31
C GLN A 120 5.26 12.14 -2.88
N LEU A 121 6.23 11.98 -3.78
CA LEU A 121 7.53 11.37 -3.47
C LEU A 121 8.30 12.18 -2.43
N GLY A 122 8.35 13.50 -2.57
CA GLY A 122 8.99 14.39 -1.59
C GLY A 122 8.36 14.28 -0.20
N SER A 123 7.03 14.22 -0.12
CA SER A 123 6.31 14.07 1.15
C SER A 123 6.53 12.70 1.80
N LEU A 124 6.89 11.68 1.03
CA LEU A 124 7.31 10.35 1.52
C LEU A 124 8.80 10.29 1.90
N GLY A 125 9.53 11.41 1.79
CA GLY A 125 10.97 11.48 2.09
C GLY A 125 11.88 11.11 0.92
N TYR A 126 11.35 11.05 -0.29
CA TYR A 126 12.08 10.78 -1.53
C TYR A 126 12.14 12.01 -2.42
N GLU A 127 12.89 13.03 -1.99
CA GLU A 127 13.03 14.27 -2.75
C GLU A 127 13.78 14.07 -4.08
N PHE A 128 13.50 14.96 -5.03
CA PHE A 128 14.20 14.97 -6.32
C PHE A 128 15.72 15.04 -6.13
N GLY A 129 16.45 14.23 -6.90
CA GLY A 129 17.92 14.20 -6.87
C GLY A 129 18.53 13.25 -5.81
N MET A 130 17.75 12.69 -4.89
CA MET A 130 18.28 11.74 -3.92
C MET A 130 18.75 10.46 -4.60
N SER A 131 19.97 10.01 -4.30
CA SER A 131 20.59 8.80 -4.87
C SER A 131 19.82 7.52 -4.57
N ILE A 132 19.15 7.45 -3.43
CA ILE A 132 18.30 6.32 -3.02
C ILE A 132 17.18 6.01 -4.02
N ARG A 133 16.72 7.03 -4.78
CA ARG A 133 15.70 6.87 -5.84
C ARG A 133 16.18 6.02 -7.01
N ASN A 134 17.51 5.80 -7.13
CA ASN A 134 18.12 4.98 -8.18
C ASN A 134 18.36 3.52 -7.75
N GLU A 135 18.06 3.18 -6.49
CA GLU A 135 18.11 1.78 -6.06
C GLU A 135 17.11 0.94 -6.84
N LYS A 136 17.60 -0.17 -7.42
CA LYS A 136 16.80 -1.03 -8.30
C LYS A 136 16.35 -2.30 -7.62
N TYR A 137 15.07 -2.63 -7.84
CA TYR A 137 14.43 -3.83 -7.35
C TYR A 137 13.65 -4.51 -8.46
N LYS A 138 13.71 -5.84 -8.50
CA LYS A 138 12.90 -6.67 -9.40
C LYS A 138 11.73 -7.24 -8.61
N ILE A 139 10.51 -7.08 -9.11
CA ILE A 139 9.33 -7.71 -8.55
C ILE A 139 9.31 -9.16 -9.03
N ILE A 140 9.39 -10.12 -8.11
CA ILE A 140 9.48 -11.55 -8.38
C ILE A 140 8.18 -12.30 -8.07
N GLU A 141 7.30 -11.71 -7.28
CA GLU A 141 6.01 -12.31 -6.93
C GLU A 141 4.96 -11.21 -6.71
N LYS A 142 3.74 -11.47 -7.15
CA LYS A 142 2.58 -10.59 -6.97
C LYS A 142 1.35 -11.44 -6.71
N ARG A 143 0.61 -11.08 -5.66
CA ARG A 143 -0.65 -11.74 -5.30
C ARG A 143 -1.69 -10.66 -4.98
N LYS A 144 -2.90 -10.81 -5.47
CA LYS A 144 -4.02 -9.91 -5.16
C LYS A 144 -5.10 -10.68 -4.42
N TYR A 145 -5.44 -10.21 -3.24
CA TYR A 145 -6.46 -10.77 -2.35
C TYR A 145 -7.66 -9.84 -2.28
N LEU A 146 -8.86 -10.40 -2.39
CA LEU A 146 -10.06 -9.67 -2.06
C LEU A 146 -10.20 -9.63 -0.53
N VAL A 147 -10.29 -8.44 0.03
CA VAL A 147 -10.50 -8.26 1.48
C VAL A 147 -12.00 -8.17 1.72
N ASP A 148 -12.61 -9.32 1.95
CA ASP A 148 -14.02 -9.49 2.27
C ASP A 148 -14.19 -10.07 3.68
N GLN A 149 -15.39 -10.52 4.00
CA GLN A 149 -15.71 -11.12 5.32
C GLN A 149 -14.93 -12.41 5.64
N TYR A 150 -14.34 -13.07 4.65
CA TYR A 150 -13.56 -14.30 4.82
C TYR A 150 -12.06 -14.04 4.92
N PHE A 151 -11.62 -12.83 4.54
CA PHE A 151 -10.23 -12.45 4.64
C PHE A 151 -9.85 -12.18 6.12
N PRO A 152 -8.72 -12.71 6.63
CA PRO A 152 -8.31 -12.49 8.02
C PRO A 152 -8.01 -11.01 8.27
N GLN A 153 -8.85 -10.38 9.09
CA GLN A 153 -8.74 -8.95 9.40
C GLN A 153 -9.26 -8.63 10.79
N ILE A 154 -8.70 -7.60 11.41
CA ILE A 154 -9.19 -7.02 12.66
C ILE A 154 -9.60 -5.57 12.38
N THR A 155 -10.90 -5.35 12.30
CA THR A 155 -11.51 -4.04 12.04
C THR A 155 -12.46 -3.67 13.18
N PRO A 156 -13.03 -2.46 13.23
CA PRO A 156 -14.04 -2.13 14.21
C PRO A 156 -15.18 -3.16 14.32
N LEU A 157 -15.54 -3.79 13.19
CA LEU A 157 -16.60 -4.81 13.14
C LEU A 157 -16.28 -6.10 13.92
N ALA A 158 -15.01 -6.34 14.26
CA ALA A 158 -14.60 -7.48 15.08
C ALA A 158 -14.89 -7.29 16.58
N PHE A 159 -15.35 -6.12 16.99
CA PHE A 159 -15.59 -5.78 18.40
C PHE A 159 -17.09 -5.63 18.69
N LYS A 160 -17.46 -5.85 19.96
CA LYS A 160 -18.84 -5.68 20.42
C LYS A 160 -19.34 -4.25 20.14
N GLY A 161 -20.47 -4.13 19.46
CA GLY A 161 -21.07 -2.85 19.06
C GLY A 161 -20.34 -2.17 17.91
N ASP A 162 -19.61 -2.94 17.11
CA ASP A 162 -18.87 -2.47 15.91
C ASP A 162 -17.95 -1.27 16.18
N LYS A 163 -17.41 -1.24 17.41
CA LYS A 163 -16.57 -0.14 17.88
C LYS A 163 -15.39 -0.66 18.67
N ILE A 164 -14.21 -0.17 18.31
CA ILE A 164 -12.98 -0.39 19.08
C ILE A 164 -13.13 0.20 20.48
N PRO A 165 -12.77 -0.53 21.56
CA PRO A 165 -12.82 0.01 22.93
C PRO A 165 -12.08 1.34 23.07
N ASN A 166 -12.65 2.26 23.83
CA ASN A 166 -12.20 3.66 23.87
C ASN A 166 -10.72 3.86 24.26
N ASN A 167 -10.13 2.94 25.02
CA ASN A 167 -8.74 3.05 25.47
C ASN A 167 -7.74 2.33 24.55
N ILE A 168 -8.21 1.72 23.43
CA ILE A 168 -7.35 1.15 22.40
C ILE A 168 -7.04 2.24 21.38
N ILE A 169 -5.77 2.63 21.29
CA ILE A 169 -5.31 3.69 20.39
C ILE A 169 -4.91 3.09 19.04
N GLN A 170 -4.26 1.92 19.05
CA GLN A 170 -3.74 1.26 17.85
C GLN A 170 -3.82 -0.25 18.00
N ILE A 171 -4.12 -0.92 16.89
CA ILE A 171 -4.07 -2.39 16.76
C ILE A 171 -3.04 -2.70 15.69
N THR A 172 -2.07 -3.56 16.02
CA THR A 172 -1.10 -4.08 15.07
C THR A 172 -1.15 -5.60 15.11
N TYR A 173 -1.22 -6.22 13.94
CA TYR A 173 -1.25 -7.68 13.83
C TYR A 173 -0.57 -8.15 12.54
N THR A 174 -0.22 -9.41 12.48
CA THR A 174 0.43 -10.01 11.31
C THR A 174 -0.49 -11.08 10.73
N ILE A 175 -0.60 -11.09 9.41
CA ILE A 175 -1.36 -12.06 8.64
C ILE A 175 -0.35 -12.93 7.88
N ASP A 176 -0.53 -14.25 7.95
CA ASP A 176 0.10 -15.19 7.04
C ASP A 176 -0.80 -15.37 5.83
N LEU A 177 -0.30 -14.96 4.66
CA LEU A 177 -1.02 -15.03 3.40
C LEU A 177 -0.86 -16.40 2.71
N ASP A 178 0.04 -17.26 3.19
CA ASP A 178 0.21 -18.59 2.62
C ASP A 178 -1.03 -19.44 2.88
N GLY A 179 -1.52 -20.09 1.84
CA GLY A 179 -2.75 -20.87 1.87
C GLY A 179 -4.05 -20.09 1.65
N LEU A 180 -4.00 -18.76 1.57
CA LEU A 180 -5.18 -17.97 1.18
C LEU A 180 -5.33 -17.93 -0.34
N GLU A 181 -6.58 -17.94 -0.81
CA GLU A 181 -6.88 -17.80 -2.23
C GLU A 181 -6.52 -16.39 -2.72
N TYR A 182 -5.84 -16.31 -3.86
CA TYR A 182 -5.46 -15.06 -4.50
C TYR A 182 -5.58 -15.15 -6.02
N THR A 183 -5.65 -13.99 -6.66
CA THR A 183 -5.51 -13.87 -8.11
C THR A 183 -4.12 -13.34 -8.46
N SER A 184 -3.58 -13.76 -9.60
CA SER A 184 -2.38 -13.16 -10.16
C SER A 184 -2.67 -11.71 -10.56
N PHE A 185 -1.66 -10.86 -10.38
CA PHE A 185 -1.80 -9.41 -10.61
C PHE A 185 -0.92 -8.99 -11.79
#